data_3ca24f8741635d3d77034c2e44c528bd
#
_entry.id   3ca24f8741635d3d77034c2e44c528bd
#
_cell.length_a   1.000
_cell.length_b   1.000
_cell.length_c   1.000
_cell.angle_alpha   90.00
_cell.angle_beta   90.00
_cell.angle_gamma   90.00
#
_symmetry.space_group_name_H-M   'P 1'
#
loop_
_entity.id
_entity.type
_entity.pdbx_description
1 polymer ?
#
loop_
_entity_poly.entity_id
_entity_poly.type
_entity_poly.pdbx_seq_one_letter_code
_entity_poly.pdbx_strand_id
1 'polypeptide(L)'
;MNRALKSMVLFLILTGISWQAGAFSEADLQKLKSSLKCPKCDLTGANLEGAALPGADLTGANLTESNLFRTNLAGATLSNAVLTKSMPMLANLAGADLSGANLIEAYIEDANLQDANLAGADLTQAYLEATDLTGANLTMANLTGTVLEGTNLENANLTDAVLTDAKLMWVKNLNKAILCRTTMPDGTINNSGC
;
A
#
# COMPACT_ATOMS: atom_id res chain seq x y z
N MET A 1 -10.01 -5.01 -12.09
CA MET A 1 -10.41 -3.63 -12.44
C MET A 1 -10.55 -3.51 -13.95
N ASN A 2 -11.64 -2.94 -14.46
CA ASN A 2 -11.88 -2.84 -15.90
C ASN A 2 -10.80 -1.92 -16.54
N ARG A 3 -10.27 -2.27 -17.72
CA ARG A 3 -9.28 -1.43 -18.47
C ARG A 3 -9.69 0.04 -18.53
N ALA A 4 -10.99 0.32 -18.53
CA ALA A 4 -11.56 1.67 -18.49
C ALA A 4 -11.28 2.42 -17.18
N LEU A 5 -11.23 1.73 -16.03
CA LEU A 5 -10.96 2.35 -14.72
C LEU A 5 -9.48 2.68 -14.56
N LYS A 6 -8.57 1.77 -15.02
CA LYS A 6 -7.12 2.07 -15.11
C LYS A 6 -6.86 3.29 -15.99
N SER A 7 -7.54 3.37 -17.14
CA SER A 7 -7.43 4.53 -18.03
C SER A 7 -7.98 5.81 -17.41
N MET A 8 -9.02 5.72 -16.57
CA MET A 8 -9.64 6.88 -15.93
C MET A 8 -8.81 7.44 -14.78
N VAL A 9 -8.23 6.57 -13.94
CA VAL A 9 -7.31 6.99 -12.86
C VAL A 9 -6.02 7.57 -13.46
N LEU A 10 -5.43 6.92 -14.46
CA LEU A 10 -4.26 7.43 -15.16
C LEU A 10 -4.54 8.74 -15.91
N PHE A 11 -5.74 8.90 -16.48
CA PHE A 11 -6.17 10.12 -17.18
C PHE A 11 -6.35 11.31 -16.20
N LEU A 12 -6.87 11.06 -15.01
CA LEU A 12 -7.01 12.09 -13.96
C LEU A 12 -5.64 12.59 -13.47
N ILE A 13 -4.64 11.70 -13.38
CA ILE A 13 -3.27 12.07 -13.00
C ILE A 13 -2.61 12.91 -14.12
N LEU A 14 -2.84 12.58 -15.40
CA LEU A 14 -2.18 13.21 -16.54
C LEU A 14 -2.80 14.56 -16.95
N THR A 15 -4.06 14.84 -16.61
CA THR A 15 -4.75 16.07 -17.07
C THR A 15 -4.58 17.27 -16.15
N GLY A 16 -3.81 17.13 -15.04
CA GLY A 16 -3.55 18.26 -14.14
C GLY A 16 -4.82 18.88 -13.55
N ILE A 17 -5.93 18.12 -13.49
CA ILE A 17 -7.11 18.56 -12.76
C ILE A 17 -6.67 18.74 -11.32
N SER A 18 -6.64 19.97 -10.86
CA SER A 18 -6.28 20.32 -9.49
C SER A 18 -7.18 19.50 -8.55
N TRP A 19 -6.58 18.50 -7.91
CA TRP A 19 -7.18 17.86 -6.76
C TRP A 19 -7.29 18.92 -5.66
N GLN A 20 -8.37 19.66 -5.62
CA GLN A 20 -8.80 20.36 -4.42
C GLN A 20 -9.56 19.36 -3.55
N ALA A 21 -8.92 18.25 -3.23
CA ALA A 21 -9.28 17.42 -2.11
C ALA A 21 -8.75 18.08 -0.85
N GLY A 22 -9.37 17.90 0.28
CA GLY A 22 -9.19 18.54 1.57
C GLY A 22 -7.85 19.28 1.79
N ALA A 23 -7.90 20.47 2.33
CA ALA A 23 -6.72 21.29 2.49
C ALA A 23 -5.70 20.61 3.42
N PHE A 24 -4.67 19.93 2.85
CA PHE A 24 -3.51 19.49 3.61
C PHE A 24 -2.82 20.68 4.28
N SER A 25 -2.05 20.41 5.31
CA SER A 25 -1.22 21.45 5.94
C SER A 25 -0.02 21.75 5.04
N GLU A 26 0.00 22.90 4.38
CA GLU A 26 1.16 23.36 3.60
C GLU A 26 2.44 23.37 4.44
N ALA A 27 2.31 23.78 5.74
CA ALA A 27 3.43 23.75 6.68
C ALA A 27 3.98 22.33 6.89
N ASP A 28 3.08 21.32 6.97
CA ASP A 28 3.47 19.92 7.10
C ASP A 28 4.12 19.39 5.82
N LEU A 29 3.61 19.76 4.66
CA LEU A 29 4.23 19.41 3.38
C LEU A 29 5.64 19.99 3.26
N GLN A 30 5.85 21.25 3.62
CA GLN A 30 7.16 21.88 3.62
C GLN A 30 8.10 21.24 4.67
N LYS A 31 7.58 20.91 5.84
CA LYS A 31 8.32 20.17 6.87
C LYS A 31 8.79 18.80 6.35
N LEU A 32 7.90 18.03 5.71
CA LEU A 32 8.27 16.75 5.09
C LEU A 32 9.37 16.94 4.06
N LYS A 33 9.21 17.88 3.13
CA LYS A 33 10.18 18.14 2.06
C LYS A 33 11.54 18.59 2.56
N SER A 34 11.61 19.33 3.65
CA SER A 34 12.86 19.90 4.17
C SER A 34 13.61 18.98 5.14
N SER A 35 12.90 18.14 5.89
CA SER A 35 13.50 17.35 6.98
C SER A 35 13.33 15.85 6.87
N LEU A 36 12.48 15.36 5.96
CA LEU A 36 12.01 13.97 5.88
C LEU A 36 11.35 13.46 7.18
N LYS A 37 10.95 14.35 8.08
CA LYS A 37 10.34 14.01 9.38
C LYS A 37 8.99 14.72 9.52
N CYS A 38 7.93 13.94 9.39
CA CYS A 38 6.57 14.45 9.46
C CYS A 38 5.62 13.48 10.20
N PRO A 39 5.99 13.02 11.43
CA PRO A 39 5.09 12.16 12.18
C PRO A 39 3.81 12.92 12.53
N LYS A 40 2.66 12.23 12.34
CA LYS A 40 1.30 12.74 12.56
C LYS A 40 0.94 14.00 11.74
N CYS A 41 1.67 14.28 10.67
CA CYS A 41 1.35 15.40 9.78
C CYS A 41 0.04 15.15 9.04
N ASP A 42 -0.65 16.25 8.69
CA ASP A 42 -1.78 16.22 7.80
C ASP A 42 -1.33 16.50 6.36
N LEU A 43 -1.31 15.41 5.59
CA LEU A 43 -0.95 15.38 4.17
C LEU A 43 -2.14 14.92 3.30
N THR A 44 -3.37 15.09 3.80
CA THR A 44 -4.60 14.69 3.12
C THR A 44 -4.68 15.33 1.72
N GLY A 45 -4.77 14.52 0.67
CA GLY A 45 -4.81 15.00 -0.71
C GLY A 45 -3.52 15.66 -1.22
N ALA A 46 -2.42 15.60 -0.45
CA ALA A 46 -1.15 16.21 -0.88
C ALA A 46 -0.62 15.58 -2.17
N ASN A 47 -0.08 16.42 -3.07
CA ASN A 47 0.63 15.93 -4.24
C ASN A 47 2.12 15.70 -3.91
N LEU A 48 2.47 14.41 -3.81
CA LEU A 48 3.83 13.92 -3.56
C LEU A 48 4.37 13.13 -4.77
N GLU A 49 3.76 13.32 -5.96
CA GLU A 49 4.17 12.62 -7.18
C GLU A 49 5.67 12.76 -7.44
N GLY A 50 6.35 11.62 -7.64
CA GLY A 50 7.78 11.54 -7.91
C GLY A 50 8.68 12.07 -6.80
N ALA A 51 8.13 12.38 -5.62
CA ALA A 51 8.94 12.89 -4.51
C ALA A 51 9.98 11.86 -4.04
N ALA A 52 11.17 12.32 -3.69
CA ALA A 52 12.23 11.52 -3.11
C ALA A 52 12.16 11.61 -1.58
N LEU A 53 11.58 10.59 -0.94
CA LEU A 53 11.33 10.52 0.51
C LEU A 53 11.92 9.23 1.14
N PRO A 54 13.12 8.78 0.73
CA PRO A 54 13.68 7.55 1.30
C PRO A 54 13.98 7.75 2.78
N GLY A 55 13.59 6.76 3.60
CA GLY A 55 13.76 6.80 5.05
C GLY A 55 12.94 7.88 5.75
N ALA A 56 11.95 8.47 5.10
CA ALA A 56 11.11 9.48 5.74
C ALA A 56 10.35 8.92 6.96
N ASP A 57 10.24 9.74 8.01
CA ASP A 57 9.38 9.44 9.16
C ASP A 57 8.00 10.05 8.94
N LEU A 58 7.05 9.20 8.60
CA LEU A 58 5.63 9.49 8.39
C LEU A 58 4.74 8.73 9.39
N THR A 59 5.31 8.38 10.56
CA THR A 59 4.60 7.64 11.61
C THR A 59 3.28 8.31 11.96
N GLY A 60 2.15 7.61 11.80
CA GLY A 60 0.81 8.11 12.08
C GLY A 60 0.37 9.31 11.24
N ALA A 61 1.07 9.65 10.14
CA ALA A 61 0.67 10.73 9.24
C ALA A 61 -0.65 10.40 8.53
N ASN A 62 -1.44 11.43 8.23
CA ASN A 62 -2.64 11.29 7.41
C ASN A 62 -2.31 11.59 5.95
N LEU A 63 -2.29 10.56 5.13
CA LEU A 63 -2.04 10.58 3.69
C LEU A 63 -3.31 10.21 2.90
N THR A 64 -4.50 10.36 3.51
CA THR A 64 -5.78 10.05 2.85
C THR A 64 -5.86 10.77 1.50
N GLU A 65 -6.22 10.04 0.45
CA GLU A 65 -6.37 10.55 -0.92
C GLU A 65 -5.12 11.25 -1.49
N SER A 66 -3.94 11.10 -0.89
CA SER A 66 -2.71 11.70 -1.41
C SER A 66 -2.25 11.04 -2.72
N ASN A 67 -1.65 11.84 -3.60
CA ASN A 67 -0.98 11.35 -4.80
C ASN A 67 0.47 10.99 -4.46
N LEU A 68 0.75 9.68 -4.41
CA LEU A 68 2.08 9.11 -4.17
C LEU A 68 2.64 8.41 -5.43
N PHE A 69 2.12 8.76 -6.61
CA PHE A 69 2.53 8.16 -7.87
C PHE A 69 4.05 8.29 -8.08
N ARG A 70 4.74 7.17 -8.33
CA ARG A 70 6.21 7.10 -8.48
C ARG A 70 7.03 7.69 -7.33
N THR A 71 6.44 7.88 -6.16
CA THR A 71 7.16 8.38 -4.97
C THR A 71 8.19 7.35 -4.51
N ASN A 72 9.37 7.80 -4.12
CA ASN A 72 10.36 6.94 -3.48
C ASN A 72 10.22 7.04 -1.95
N LEU A 73 9.68 6.00 -1.33
CA LEU A 73 9.49 5.81 0.12
C LEU A 73 10.31 4.62 0.65
N ALA A 74 11.39 4.24 -0.06
CA ALA A 74 12.21 3.10 0.36
C ALA A 74 12.72 3.29 1.79
N GLY A 75 12.50 2.28 2.65
CA GLY A 75 12.86 2.31 4.07
C GLY A 75 12.14 3.37 4.91
N ALA A 76 11.09 4.01 4.41
CA ALA A 76 10.32 4.98 5.18
C ALA A 76 9.53 4.32 6.32
N THR A 77 9.28 5.07 7.40
CA THR A 77 8.42 4.65 8.50
C THR A 77 7.02 5.25 8.32
N LEU A 78 6.05 4.39 8.02
CA LEU A 78 4.63 4.71 7.84
C LEU A 78 3.76 3.95 8.86
N SER A 79 4.36 3.52 9.98
CA SER A 79 3.61 2.77 11.00
C SER A 79 2.42 3.56 11.50
N ASN A 80 1.23 2.92 11.51
CA ASN A 80 -0.06 3.51 11.85
C ASN A 80 -0.47 4.73 10.99
N ALA A 81 0.15 4.94 9.84
CA ALA A 81 -0.26 6.01 8.92
C ALA A 81 -1.62 5.70 8.28
N VAL A 82 -2.35 6.74 7.89
CA VAL A 82 -3.63 6.61 7.20
C VAL A 82 -3.41 6.91 5.72
N LEU A 83 -3.53 5.88 4.87
CA LEU A 83 -3.36 5.95 3.42
C LEU A 83 -4.66 5.59 2.68
N THR A 84 -5.82 5.77 3.33
CA THR A 84 -7.12 5.46 2.72
C THR A 84 -7.26 6.18 1.38
N LYS A 85 -7.57 5.43 0.30
CA LYS A 85 -7.72 5.95 -1.06
C LYS A 85 -6.50 6.70 -1.62
N SER A 86 -5.34 6.57 -0.99
CA SER A 86 -4.09 7.13 -1.55
C SER A 86 -3.68 6.38 -2.83
N MET A 87 -2.78 6.97 -3.62
CA MET A 87 -2.37 6.45 -4.92
C MET A 87 -0.85 6.21 -5.00
N PRO A 88 -0.28 5.24 -4.26
CA PRO A 88 1.13 4.88 -4.37
C PRO A 88 1.42 3.94 -5.56
N MET A 89 0.75 4.15 -6.70
CA MET A 89 1.00 3.39 -7.92
C MET A 89 2.43 3.63 -8.41
N LEU A 90 3.15 2.58 -8.81
CA LEU A 90 4.55 2.62 -9.24
C LEU A 90 5.51 3.19 -8.16
N ALA A 91 5.06 3.34 -6.91
CA ALA A 91 5.91 3.82 -5.83
C ALA A 91 6.94 2.77 -5.41
N ASN A 92 8.08 3.24 -4.91
CA ASN A 92 9.07 2.39 -4.26
C ASN A 92 8.88 2.45 -2.75
N LEU A 93 8.36 1.37 -2.17
CA LEU A 93 8.14 1.15 -0.74
C LEU A 93 9.01 0.00 -0.20
N ALA A 94 10.09 -0.36 -0.91
CA ALA A 94 10.95 -1.46 -0.50
C ALA A 94 11.50 -1.23 0.91
N GLY A 95 11.36 -2.23 1.79
CA GLY A 95 11.77 -2.17 3.18
C GLY A 95 11.04 -1.13 4.04
N ALA A 96 9.95 -0.54 3.57
CA ALA A 96 9.18 0.42 4.36
C ALA A 96 8.43 -0.27 5.52
N ASP A 97 8.28 0.43 6.64
CA ASP A 97 7.45 -0.02 7.76
C ASP A 97 6.04 0.58 7.65
N LEU A 98 5.09 -0.24 7.25
CA LEU A 98 3.65 0.04 7.13
C LEU A 98 2.85 -0.69 8.22
N SER A 99 3.49 -1.10 9.32
CA SER A 99 2.82 -1.85 10.37
C SER A 99 1.63 -1.08 10.95
N GLY A 100 0.46 -1.74 11.01
CA GLY A 100 -0.79 -1.15 11.47
C GLY A 100 -1.32 0.00 10.60
N ALA A 101 -0.77 0.24 9.42
CA ALA A 101 -1.24 1.29 8.53
C ALA A 101 -2.64 0.98 7.98
N ASN A 102 -3.44 2.03 7.76
CA ASN A 102 -4.74 1.94 7.11
C ASN A 102 -4.59 2.23 5.62
N LEU A 103 -4.69 1.19 4.78
CA LEU A 103 -4.56 1.21 3.32
C LEU A 103 -5.91 0.89 2.62
N ILE A 104 -7.05 1.09 3.32
CA ILE A 104 -8.37 0.79 2.77
C ILE A 104 -8.56 1.51 1.43
N GLU A 105 -8.98 0.78 0.40
CA GLU A 105 -9.23 1.29 -0.96
C GLU A 105 -7.99 2.00 -1.59
N ALA A 106 -6.77 1.79 -1.09
CA ALA A 106 -5.56 2.38 -1.67
C ALA A 106 -5.22 1.74 -3.03
N TYR A 107 -4.66 2.53 -3.95
CA TYR A 107 -4.24 2.11 -5.29
C TYR A 107 -2.73 1.88 -5.30
N ILE A 108 -2.30 0.62 -5.11
CA ILE A 108 -0.88 0.23 -4.89
C ILE A 108 -0.32 -0.52 -6.12
N GLU A 109 -1.00 -0.41 -7.24
CA GLU A 109 -0.69 -1.14 -8.47
C GLU A 109 0.76 -0.89 -8.94
N ASP A 110 1.43 -1.95 -9.41
CA ASP A 110 2.80 -1.91 -9.92
C ASP A 110 3.85 -1.35 -8.92
N ALA A 111 3.52 -1.25 -7.62
CA ALA A 111 4.44 -0.76 -6.59
C ALA A 111 5.46 -1.83 -6.18
N ASN A 112 6.61 -1.39 -5.70
CA ASN A 112 7.61 -2.23 -5.08
C ASN A 112 7.45 -2.20 -3.55
N LEU A 113 7.03 -3.31 -2.95
CA LEU A 113 6.88 -3.54 -1.52
C LEU A 113 7.80 -4.68 -1.02
N GLN A 114 8.90 -4.94 -1.74
CA GLN A 114 9.86 -5.97 -1.32
C GLN A 114 10.35 -5.73 0.10
N ASP A 115 10.33 -6.78 0.93
CA ASP A 115 10.74 -6.76 2.33
C ASP A 115 10.03 -5.71 3.21
N ALA A 116 8.90 -5.15 2.74
CA ALA A 116 8.11 -4.21 3.54
C ALA A 116 7.41 -4.89 4.72
N ASN A 117 7.27 -4.16 5.82
CA ASN A 117 6.52 -4.63 6.98
C ASN A 117 5.08 -4.09 6.94
N LEU A 118 4.13 -4.96 6.65
CA LEU A 118 2.68 -4.69 6.62
C LEU A 118 1.95 -5.43 7.75
N ALA A 119 2.66 -5.78 8.83
CA ALA A 119 2.06 -6.52 9.93
C ALA A 119 0.88 -5.76 10.54
N GLY A 120 -0.31 -6.41 10.60
CA GLY A 120 -1.54 -5.82 11.10
C GLY A 120 -2.11 -4.66 10.28
N ALA A 121 -1.60 -4.43 9.07
CA ALA A 121 -2.14 -3.38 8.19
C ALA A 121 -3.54 -3.74 7.69
N ASP A 122 -4.40 -2.73 7.48
CA ASP A 122 -5.70 -2.89 6.86
C ASP A 122 -5.65 -2.51 5.37
N LEU A 123 -5.73 -3.53 4.52
CA LEU A 123 -5.72 -3.43 3.05
C LEU A 123 -7.10 -3.72 2.46
N THR A 124 -8.18 -3.61 3.26
CA THR A 124 -9.53 -3.92 2.80
C THR A 124 -9.84 -3.19 1.49
N GLN A 125 -10.25 -3.95 0.47
CA GLN A 125 -10.60 -3.46 -0.86
C GLN A 125 -9.47 -2.68 -1.59
N ALA A 126 -8.22 -2.78 -1.15
CA ALA A 126 -7.08 -2.17 -1.83
C ALA A 126 -6.79 -2.87 -3.17
N TYR A 127 -6.13 -2.15 -4.08
CA TYR A 127 -5.73 -2.60 -5.40
C TYR A 127 -4.21 -2.79 -5.44
N LEU A 128 -3.76 -4.06 -5.51
CA LEU A 128 -2.34 -4.45 -5.52
C LEU A 128 -1.94 -5.20 -6.79
N GLU A 129 -2.63 -4.93 -7.91
CA GLU A 129 -2.31 -5.61 -9.15
C GLU A 129 -0.84 -5.41 -9.55
N ALA A 130 -0.19 -6.49 -9.94
CA ALA A 130 1.21 -6.53 -10.35
C ALA A 130 2.23 -6.00 -9.32
N THR A 131 1.82 -5.80 -8.06
CA THR A 131 2.68 -5.35 -6.96
C THR A 131 3.71 -6.44 -6.61
N ASP A 132 4.94 -6.03 -6.27
CA ASP A 132 5.96 -6.94 -5.76
C ASP A 132 5.97 -6.93 -4.22
N LEU A 133 5.50 -8.04 -3.62
CA LEU A 133 5.46 -8.30 -2.17
C LEU A 133 6.50 -9.36 -1.76
N THR A 134 7.54 -9.57 -2.57
CA THR A 134 8.60 -10.54 -2.23
C THR A 134 9.17 -10.26 -0.85
N GLY A 135 9.17 -11.26 0.03
CA GLY A 135 9.69 -11.15 1.39
C GLY A 135 8.88 -10.28 2.35
N ALA A 136 7.77 -9.69 1.92
CA ALA A 136 6.98 -8.80 2.76
C ALA A 136 6.36 -9.53 3.97
N ASN A 137 6.28 -8.83 5.10
CA ASN A 137 5.61 -9.31 6.30
C ASN A 137 4.15 -8.83 6.32
N LEU A 138 3.21 -9.72 6.05
CA LEU A 138 1.76 -9.49 6.05
C LEU A 138 1.07 -10.21 7.24
N THR A 139 1.81 -10.50 8.32
CA THR A 139 1.24 -11.19 9.48
C THR A 139 0.08 -10.39 10.06
N MET A 140 -1.06 -11.07 10.32
CA MET A 140 -2.30 -10.46 10.83
C MET A 140 -2.86 -9.32 9.96
N ALA A 141 -2.41 -9.15 8.72
CA ALA A 141 -2.96 -8.14 7.83
C ALA A 141 -4.39 -8.50 7.37
N ASN A 142 -5.24 -7.49 7.21
CA ASN A 142 -6.56 -7.64 6.65
C ASN A 142 -6.55 -7.33 5.15
N LEU A 143 -6.69 -8.36 4.32
CA LEU A 143 -6.73 -8.28 2.85
C LEU A 143 -8.15 -8.59 2.31
N THR A 144 -9.20 -8.36 3.11
CA THR A 144 -10.57 -8.65 2.70
C THR A 144 -10.95 -7.87 1.44
N GLY A 145 -11.40 -8.58 0.40
CA GLY A 145 -11.79 -7.99 -0.88
C GLY A 145 -10.67 -7.36 -1.70
N THR A 146 -9.42 -7.50 -1.29
CA THR A 146 -8.24 -6.95 -1.98
C THR A 146 -8.09 -7.57 -3.37
N VAL A 147 -7.66 -6.78 -4.35
CA VAL A 147 -7.30 -7.24 -5.69
C VAL A 147 -5.78 -7.49 -5.75
N LEU A 148 -5.39 -8.77 -5.84
CA LEU A 148 -3.99 -9.23 -5.86
C LEU A 148 -3.58 -9.80 -7.23
N GLU A 149 -4.29 -9.44 -8.30
CA GLU A 149 -4.05 -10.01 -9.62
C GLU A 149 -2.61 -9.76 -10.10
N GLY A 150 -1.88 -10.83 -10.42
CA GLY A 150 -0.49 -10.75 -10.90
C GLY A 150 0.55 -10.37 -9.84
N THR A 151 0.14 -10.14 -8.58
CA THR A 151 1.02 -9.84 -7.45
C THR A 151 2.03 -10.95 -7.21
N ASN A 152 3.25 -10.61 -6.86
CA ASN A 152 4.30 -11.56 -6.48
C ASN A 152 4.35 -11.71 -4.95
N LEU A 153 4.09 -12.92 -4.45
CA LEU A 153 4.09 -13.28 -3.02
C LEU A 153 5.27 -14.19 -2.64
N GLU A 154 6.37 -14.19 -3.42
CA GLU A 154 7.52 -15.02 -3.12
C GLU A 154 8.08 -14.72 -1.71
N ASN A 155 8.12 -15.74 -0.84
CA ASN A 155 8.58 -15.65 0.55
C ASN A 155 7.81 -14.64 1.43
N ALA A 156 6.67 -14.14 1.00
CA ALA A 156 5.82 -13.29 1.82
C ALA A 156 5.24 -14.07 3.01
N ASN A 157 5.16 -13.45 4.18
CA ASN A 157 4.58 -14.07 5.37
C ASN A 157 3.13 -13.59 5.58
N LEU A 158 2.17 -14.49 5.34
CA LEU A 158 0.73 -14.24 5.53
C LEU A 158 0.16 -14.95 6.76
N THR A 159 1.01 -15.26 7.75
CA THR A 159 0.54 -15.90 8.99
C THR A 159 -0.57 -15.07 9.64
N ASP A 160 -1.71 -15.72 9.97
CA ASP A 160 -2.91 -15.10 10.57
C ASP A 160 -3.55 -13.99 9.68
N ALA A 161 -3.14 -13.85 8.42
CA ALA A 161 -3.77 -12.87 7.52
C ALA A 161 -5.16 -13.31 7.06
N VAL A 162 -6.01 -12.34 6.73
CA VAL A 162 -7.38 -12.56 6.26
C VAL A 162 -7.51 -12.13 4.80
N LEU A 163 -7.79 -13.09 3.89
CA LEU A 163 -7.99 -12.85 2.45
C LEU A 163 -9.44 -13.10 2.01
N THR A 164 -10.42 -13.05 2.90
CA THR A 164 -11.83 -13.27 2.52
C THR A 164 -12.19 -12.41 1.32
N ASP A 165 -12.83 -13.01 0.28
CA ASP A 165 -13.23 -12.34 -0.96
C ASP A 165 -12.08 -11.71 -1.76
N ALA A 166 -10.81 -11.94 -1.41
CA ALA A 166 -9.68 -11.42 -2.16
C ALA A 166 -9.59 -12.07 -3.56
N LYS A 167 -9.17 -11.29 -4.57
CA LYS A 167 -9.01 -11.76 -5.95
C LYS A 167 -7.56 -12.17 -6.18
N LEU A 168 -7.32 -13.48 -6.30
CA LEU A 168 -5.98 -14.09 -6.44
C LEU A 168 -5.67 -14.52 -7.88
N MET A 169 -6.32 -13.97 -8.89
CA MET A 169 -6.11 -14.41 -10.27
C MET A 169 -4.67 -14.08 -10.70
N TRP A 170 -3.97 -15.09 -11.26
CA TRP A 170 -2.58 -14.99 -11.71
C TRP A 170 -1.56 -14.52 -10.63
N VAL A 171 -1.87 -14.63 -9.35
CA VAL A 171 -0.89 -14.41 -8.27
C VAL A 171 0.32 -15.31 -8.49
N LYS A 172 1.52 -14.73 -8.40
CA LYS A 172 2.79 -15.43 -8.59
C LYS A 172 3.32 -15.92 -7.24
N ASN A 173 3.92 -17.11 -7.26
CA ASN A 173 4.66 -17.67 -6.12
C ASN A 173 3.85 -17.83 -4.80
N LEU A 174 2.51 -17.92 -4.86
CA LEU A 174 1.68 -18.16 -3.67
C LEU A 174 2.11 -19.45 -2.93
N ASN A 175 2.59 -20.45 -3.66
CA ASN A 175 3.10 -21.70 -3.09
C ASN A 175 4.45 -21.57 -2.37
N LYS A 176 5.10 -20.43 -2.44
CA LYS A 176 6.32 -20.09 -1.69
C LYS A 176 6.04 -19.15 -0.51
N ALA A 177 4.83 -18.62 -0.41
CA ALA A 177 4.40 -17.81 0.72
C ALA A 177 4.15 -18.67 1.97
N ILE A 178 4.31 -18.09 3.15
CA ILE A 178 3.98 -18.72 4.43
C ILE A 178 2.50 -18.50 4.70
N LEU A 179 1.70 -19.58 4.65
CA LEU A 179 0.24 -19.57 4.85
C LEU A 179 -0.11 -20.32 6.13
N CYS A 180 0.28 -19.78 7.28
CA CYS A 180 -0.03 -20.38 8.59
C CYS A 180 -1.26 -19.71 9.21
N ARG A 181 -2.33 -20.46 9.45
CA ARG A 181 -3.64 -19.95 9.92
C ARG A 181 -4.19 -18.83 9.05
N THR A 182 -3.85 -18.84 7.77
CA THR A 182 -4.29 -17.82 6.81
C THR A 182 -5.72 -18.10 6.36
N THR A 183 -6.63 -17.15 6.48
CA THR A 183 -7.98 -17.26 5.93
C THR A 183 -7.96 -16.99 4.44
N MET A 184 -8.31 -17.99 3.63
CA MET A 184 -8.33 -17.92 2.17
C MET A 184 -9.59 -17.20 1.64
N PRO A 185 -9.66 -16.84 0.34
CA PRO A 185 -10.80 -16.10 -0.20
C PRO A 185 -12.17 -16.77 -0.02
N ASP A 186 -12.22 -18.08 0.01
CA ASP A 186 -13.44 -18.87 0.24
C ASP A 186 -13.77 -19.09 1.74
N GLY A 187 -13.05 -18.44 2.64
CA GLY A 187 -13.19 -18.55 4.08
C GLY A 187 -12.50 -19.78 4.70
N THR A 188 -11.87 -20.65 3.92
CA THR A 188 -11.12 -21.79 4.47
C THR A 188 -9.81 -21.35 5.11
N ILE A 189 -9.32 -22.14 6.10
CA ILE A 189 -8.02 -21.88 6.75
C ILE A 189 -6.92 -22.68 6.08
N ASN A 190 -5.89 -22.00 5.62
CA ASN A 190 -4.69 -22.63 5.07
C ASN A 190 -3.57 -22.67 6.12
N ASN A 191 -2.99 -23.85 6.33
CA ASN A 191 -1.92 -24.12 7.29
C ASN A 191 -0.67 -24.69 6.61
N SER A 192 -0.51 -24.51 5.29
CA SER A 192 0.60 -25.11 4.54
C SER A 192 1.98 -24.54 4.92
N GLY A 193 2.03 -23.41 5.60
CA GLY A 193 3.26 -22.77 6.08
C GLY A 193 3.52 -22.88 7.57
N CYS A 194 2.68 -23.62 8.32
CA CYS A 194 2.93 -23.85 9.74
C CYS A 194 4.00 -24.93 9.92
#